data_ea3d0bef2fcbae17a80bb358e49b4e16
#
_entry.id   ea3d0bef2fcbae17a80bb358e49b4e16
#
_cell.length_a   1.000
_cell.length_b   1.000
_cell.length_c   1.000
_cell.angle_alpha   90.00
_cell.angle_beta   90.00
_cell.angle_gamma   90.00
#
_symmetry.space_group_name_H-M   'P 1'
#
loop_
_entity.id
_entity.type
_entity.pdbx_description
1 polymer ?
#
loop_
_entity_poly.entity_id
_entity_poly.type
_entity_poly.pdbx_seq_one_letter_code
_entity_poly.pdbx_strand_id
1 'polypeptide(L)'
;IACCLVGSEMCIRDRVKLADRLHNMRTLMYLDRDKQVKIAKETLEIYAPIAHRIGMNNVYRELEDLAFKVMYPKRYERLTAAVKKNRGGQKRTLNKIQKELNKKLLDQGIPAVVEGREKHIYSIYRKMKQRHRSFEEIMDVYAIKIIVDTPENCYRTIGHIHSLYKPVEGRFKD
;
A
#
# COMPACT_ATOMS: atom_id res chain seq x y z
N ILE A 1 10.02 -8.60 16.55
CA ILE A 1 10.49 -9.36 17.75
C ILE A 1 9.99 -8.72 19.05
N ALA A 2 9.65 -7.42 19.08
CA ALA A 2 9.16 -6.73 20.29
C ALA A 2 7.70 -7.09 20.68
N CYS A 3 6.94 -7.78 19.84
CA CYS A 3 5.54 -8.09 20.10
C CYS A 3 5.34 -9.31 21.04
N CYS A 4 6.39 -10.09 21.29
CA CYS A 4 6.30 -11.28 22.15
C CYS A 4 6.47 -10.99 23.65
N LEU A 5 6.85 -9.78 24.05
CA LEU A 5 7.12 -9.42 25.45
C LEU A 5 5.97 -8.63 26.11
N VAL A 6 4.99 -8.18 25.36
CA VAL A 6 3.78 -7.54 25.90
C VAL A 6 2.65 -8.54 25.74
N GLY A 7 2.14 -9.04 26.84
CA GLY A 7 1.25 -10.19 26.94
C GLY A 7 0.16 -10.26 25.86
N SER A 8 -0.16 -11.46 25.43
CA SER A 8 -1.10 -11.81 24.36
C SER A 8 -2.45 -11.09 24.45
N GLU A 9 -2.91 -10.77 25.64
CA GLU A 9 -4.18 -10.05 25.89
C GLU A 9 -4.17 -8.59 25.42
N MET A 10 -3.04 -7.88 25.56
CA MET A 10 -2.93 -6.48 25.10
C MET A 10 -2.97 -6.40 23.57
N CYS A 11 -2.34 -7.35 22.90
CA CYS A 11 -2.36 -7.48 21.44
C CYS A 11 -3.76 -7.80 20.89
N ILE A 12 -4.54 -8.64 21.59
CA ILE A 12 -5.91 -8.99 21.24
C ILE A 12 -6.82 -7.77 21.39
N ARG A 13 -6.73 -7.08 22.51
CA ARG A 13 -7.53 -5.85 22.78
C ARG A 13 -7.30 -4.78 21.72
N ASP A 14 -6.05 -4.57 21.31
CA ASP A 14 -5.70 -3.57 20.29
C ASP A 14 -6.24 -3.96 18.91
N ARG A 15 -6.19 -5.25 18.56
CA ARG A 15 -6.79 -5.76 17.31
C ARG A 15 -8.31 -5.57 17.30
N VAL A 16 -9.00 -5.85 18.41
CA VAL A 16 -10.44 -5.64 18.54
C VAL A 16 -10.79 -4.16 18.40
N LYS A 17 -10.05 -3.27 19.09
CA LYS A 17 -10.23 -1.82 18.96
C LYS A 17 -10.02 -1.30 17.56
N LEU A 18 -9.03 -1.85 16.82
CA LEU A 18 -8.80 -1.48 15.43
C LEU A 18 -9.90 -1.99 14.50
N ALA A 19 -10.46 -3.18 14.76
CA ALA A 19 -11.59 -3.71 14.00
C ALA A 19 -12.84 -2.86 14.23
N ASP A 20 -13.11 -2.48 15.49
CA ASP A 20 -14.20 -1.56 15.83
C ASP A 20 -14.01 -0.20 15.16
N ARG A 21 -12.82 0.38 15.26
CA ARG A 21 -12.51 1.65 14.58
C ARG A 21 -12.71 1.56 13.07
N LEU A 22 -12.31 0.46 12.44
CA LEU A 22 -12.50 0.23 11.00
C LEU A 22 -14.01 0.16 10.65
N HIS A 23 -14.80 -0.54 11.46
CA HIS A 23 -16.26 -0.57 11.30
C HIS A 23 -16.85 0.84 11.39
N ASN A 24 -16.49 1.58 12.45
CA ASN A 24 -16.95 2.96 12.66
C ASN A 24 -16.54 3.89 11.50
N MET A 25 -15.35 3.71 10.93
CA MET A 25 -14.91 4.48 9.77
C MET A 25 -15.71 4.16 8.49
N ARG A 26 -16.12 2.91 8.30
CA ARG A 26 -16.98 2.50 7.17
C ARG A 26 -18.39 3.06 7.26
N THR A 27 -18.91 3.26 8.47
CA THR A 27 -20.25 3.79 8.75
C THR A 27 -20.26 5.28 9.10
N LEU A 28 -19.13 5.96 8.98
CA LEU A 28 -18.94 7.34 9.43
C LEU A 28 -19.88 8.37 8.75
N MET A 29 -20.37 8.05 7.56
CA MET A 29 -21.23 8.91 6.75
C MET A 29 -22.57 9.24 7.40
N TYR A 30 -23.01 8.46 8.41
CA TYR A 30 -24.27 8.68 9.13
C TYR A 30 -24.16 9.70 10.28
N LEU A 31 -22.96 10.19 10.57
CA LEU A 31 -22.72 11.20 11.60
C LEU A 31 -22.67 12.61 11.01
N ASP A 32 -22.82 13.62 11.89
CA ASP A 32 -22.62 15.02 11.52
C ASP A 32 -21.20 15.29 11.02
N ARG A 33 -21.05 16.26 10.11
CA ARG A 33 -19.78 16.55 9.44
C ARG A 33 -18.63 16.83 10.40
N ASP A 34 -18.87 17.57 11.47
CA ASP A 34 -17.84 17.93 12.45
C ASP A 34 -17.33 16.70 13.20
N LYS A 35 -18.24 15.79 13.58
CA LYS A 35 -17.91 14.51 14.19
C LYS A 35 -17.12 13.62 13.22
N GLN A 36 -17.54 13.58 11.94
CA GLN A 36 -16.81 12.84 10.91
C GLN A 36 -15.36 13.29 10.83
N VAL A 37 -15.11 14.60 10.73
CA VAL A 37 -13.76 15.16 10.61
C VAL A 37 -12.92 14.87 11.85
N LYS A 38 -13.50 15.02 13.05
CA LYS A 38 -12.81 14.72 14.31
C LYS A 38 -12.37 13.26 14.38
N ILE A 39 -13.28 12.33 14.09
CA ILE A 39 -12.99 10.88 14.12
C ILE A 39 -11.98 10.50 13.03
N ALA A 40 -12.10 11.08 11.83
CA ALA A 40 -11.15 10.83 10.75
C ALA A 40 -9.74 11.32 11.08
N LYS A 41 -9.61 12.50 11.71
CA LYS A 41 -8.32 13.05 12.15
C LYS A 41 -7.70 12.16 13.22
N GLU A 42 -8.45 11.79 14.26
CA GLU A 42 -8.01 10.85 15.31
C GLU A 42 -7.56 9.51 14.72
N THR A 43 -8.29 9.02 13.71
CA THR A 43 -7.95 7.77 13.02
C THR A 43 -6.59 7.86 12.30
N LEU A 44 -6.31 8.96 11.61
CA LEU A 44 -5.02 9.17 10.94
C LEU A 44 -3.85 9.35 11.90
N GLU A 45 -4.09 10.06 13.01
CA GLU A 45 -3.03 10.44 13.95
C GLU A 45 -2.71 9.32 14.96
N ILE A 46 -3.69 8.49 15.32
CA ILE A 46 -3.52 7.48 16.38
C ILE A 46 -3.71 6.05 15.86
N TYR A 47 -4.88 5.73 15.32
CA TYR A 47 -5.24 4.33 15.01
C TYR A 47 -4.50 3.76 13.79
N ALA A 48 -4.30 4.56 12.74
CA ALA A 48 -3.56 4.10 11.58
C ALA A 48 -2.07 3.81 11.92
N PRO A 49 -1.33 4.66 12.64
CA PRO A 49 0.02 4.34 13.12
C PRO A 49 0.07 3.08 14.00
N ILE A 50 -0.90 2.88 14.90
CA ILE A 50 -0.98 1.67 15.74
C ILE A 50 -1.15 0.43 14.85
N ALA A 51 -2.12 0.46 13.92
CA ALA A 51 -2.36 -0.65 12.99
C ALA A 51 -1.11 -1.01 12.17
N HIS A 52 -0.36 0.01 11.71
CA HIS A 52 0.90 -0.18 11.01
C HIS A 52 1.96 -0.84 11.91
N ARG A 53 2.10 -0.37 13.15
CA ARG A 53 3.11 -0.86 14.12
C ARG A 53 2.89 -2.32 14.52
N ILE A 54 1.63 -2.75 14.66
CA ILE A 54 1.29 -4.15 14.97
C ILE A 54 1.17 -5.05 13.72
N GLY A 55 1.53 -4.53 12.54
CA GLY A 55 1.58 -5.30 11.29
C GLY A 55 0.24 -5.53 10.59
N MET A 56 -0.86 -4.90 11.04
CA MET A 56 -2.18 -5.00 10.40
C MET A 56 -2.26 -4.11 9.16
N ASN A 57 -1.41 -4.39 8.17
CA ASN A 57 -1.22 -3.54 6.99
C ASN A 57 -2.48 -3.27 6.17
N ASN A 58 -3.41 -4.24 6.08
CA ASN A 58 -4.66 -4.06 5.35
C ASN A 58 -5.58 -3.07 6.08
N VAL A 59 -5.72 -3.22 7.40
CA VAL A 59 -6.49 -2.31 8.24
C VAL A 59 -5.89 -0.91 8.21
N TYR A 60 -4.58 -0.79 8.40
CA TYR A 60 -3.84 0.47 8.31
C TYR A 60 -4.17 1.25 7.04
N ARG A 61 -4.07 0.59 5.89
CA ARG A 61 -4.31 1.23 4.58
C ARG A 61 -5.75 1.64 4.38
N GLU A 62 -6.69 0.79 4.79
CA GLU A 62 -8.11 1.10 4.67
C GLU A 62 -8.50 2.26 5.59
N LEU A 63 -7.97 2.31 6.82
CA LEU A 63 -8.16 3.43 7.74
C LEU A 63 -7.63 4.74 7.17
N GLU A 64 -6.43 4.72 6.57
CA GLU A 64 -5.86 5.91 5.90
C GLU A 64 -6.75 6.39 4.74
N ASP A 65 -7.20 5.49 3.86
CA ASP A 65 -8.01 5.86 2.69
C ASP A 65 -9.40 6.39 3.10
N LEU A 66 -10.07 5.75 4.07
CA LEU A 66 -11.36 6.21 4.59
C LEU A 66 -11.25 7.59 5.25
N ALA A 67 -10.24 7.77 6.09
CA ALA A 67 -10.02 9.05 6.76
C ALA A 67 -9.66 10.16 5.76
N PHE A 68 -8.84 9.86 4.74
CA PHE A 68 -8.50 10.80 3.69
C PHE A 68 -9.73 11.24 2.88
N LYS A 69 -10.60 10.30 2.53
CA LYS A 69 -11.88 10.59 1.84
C LYS A 69 -12.74 11.56 2.62
N VAL A 70 -12.81 11.42 3.94
CA VAL A 70 -13.59 12.29 4.82
C VAL A 70 -12.93 13.66 4.99
N MET A 71 -11.62 13.72 5.23
CA MET A 71 -10.92 14.99 5.49
C MET A 71 -10.74 15.84 4.24
N TYR A 72 -10.50 15.21 3.08
CA TYR A 72 -10.19 15.90 1.84
C TYR A 72 -10.98 15.36 0.64
N PRO A 73 -12.33 15.43 0.64
CA PRO A 73 -13.18 14.77 -0.34
C PRO A 73 -12.85 15.17 -1.80
N LYS A 74 -12.71 16.47 -2.07
CA LYS A 74 -12.37 16.96 -3.42
C LYS A 74 -11.00 16.45 -3.91
N ARG A 75 -10.02 16.33 -3.02
CA ARG A 75 -8.69 15.78 -3.39
C ARG A 75 -8.76 14.29 -3.63
N TYR A 76 -9.50 13.57 -2.79
CA TYR A 76 -9.75 12.14 -2.94
C TYR A 76 -10.42 11.82 -4.29
N GLU A 77 -11.48 12.54 -4.64
CA GLU A 77 -12.19 12.39 -5.91
C GLU A 77 -11.29 12.63 -7.13
N ARG A 78 -10.54 13.76 -7.12
CA ARG A 78 -9.60 14.09 -8.20
C ARG A 78 -8.52 13.03 -8.38
N LEU A 79 -7.90 12.58 -7.29
CA LEU A 79 -6.88 11.53 -7.34
C LEU A 79 -7.46 10.19 -7.80
N THR A 80 -8.64 9.81 -7.30
CA THR A 80 -9.33 8.59 -7.72
C THR A 80 -9.65 8.62 -9.21
N ALA A 81 -10.13 9.75 -9.74
CA ALA A 81 -10.41 9.94 -11.17
C ALA A 81 -9.12 9.85 -12.00
N ALA A 82 -8.02 10.49 -11.56
CA ALA A 82 -6.73 10.43 -12.24
C ALA A 82 -6.15 9.00 -12.28
N VAL A 83 -6.21 8.28 -11.16
CA VAL A 83 -5.79 6.87 -11.09
C VAL A 83 -6.65 5.99 -12.00
N LYS A 84 -7.98 6.17 -12.00
CA LYS A 84 -8.89 5.41 -12.87
C LYS A 84 -8.62 5.65 -14.35
N LYS A 85 -8.36 6.91 -14.76
CA LYS A 85 -8.04 7.27 -16.14
C LYS A 85 -6.80 6.54 -16.66
N ASN A 86 -5.78 6.40 -15.80
CA ASN A 86 -4.52 5.74 -16.14
C ASN A 86 -4.56 4.20 -15.97
N ARG A 87 -5.64 3.66 -15.39
CA ARG A 87 -5.75 2.25 -14.99
C ARG A 87 -5.76 1.26 -16.15
N GLY A 88 -6.40 1.59 -17.28
CA GLY A 88 -6.63 0.64 -18.36
C GLY A 88 -5.37 0.15 -19.06
N GLY A 89 -4.48 1.06 -19.44
CA GLY A 89 -3.22 0.73 -20.10
C GLY A 89 -2.21 0.09 -19.15
N GLN A 90 -2.08 0.65 -17.96
CA GLN A 90 -1.08 0.20 -16.98
C GLN A 90 -1.39 -1.18 -16.39
N LYS A 91 -2.67 -1.54 -16.18
CA LYS A 91 -3.05 -2.87 -15.70
C LYS A 91 -2.70 -3.97 -16.71
N ARG A 92 -2.88 -3.72 -18.01
CA ARG A 92 -2.48 -4.66 -19.07
C ARG A 92 -0.96 -4.87 -19.08
N THR A 93 -0.21 -3.78 -19.00
CA THR A 93 1.26 -3.82 -18.93
C THR A 93 1.74 -4.56 -17.68
N LEU A 94 1.14 -4.28 -16.50
CA LEU A 94 1.46 -4.97 -15.26
C LEU A 94 1.24 -6.48 -15.37
N ASN A 95 0.09 -6.90 -15.90
CA ASN A 95 -0.21 -8.31 -16.11
C ASN A 95 0.77 -8.99 -17.09
N LYS A 96 1.20 -8.26 -18.14
CA LYS A 96 2.21 -8.78 -19.08
C LYS A 96 3.55 -8.98 -18.38
N ILE A 97 4.02 -7.98 -17.66
CA ILE A 97 5.28 -8.05 -16.88
C ILE A 97 5.20 -9.18 -15.83
N GLN A 98 4.09 -9.31 -15.13
CA GLN A 98 3.90 -10.34 -14.13
C GLN A 98 3.99 -11.76 -14.72
N LYS A 99 3.37 -11.99 -15.88
CA LYS A 99 3.46 -13.26 -16.60
C LYS A 99 4.89 -13.56 -17.08
N GLU A 100 5.58 -12.55 -17.62
CA GLU A 100 6.95 -12.67 -18.10
C GLU A 100 7.92 -13.00 -16.94
N LEU A 101 7.78 -12.30 -15.81
CA LEU A 101 8.59 -12.57 -14.61
C LEU A 101 8.32 -13.97 -14.04
N ASN A 102 7.05 -14.37 -13.92
CA ASN A 102 6.70 -15.71 -13.45
C ASN A 102 7.34 -16.80 -14.32
N LYS A 103 7.23 -16.65 -15.66
CA LYS A 103 7.84 -17.60 -16.59
C LYS A 103 9.35 -17.66 -16.42
N LYS A 104 10.01 -16.49 -16.40
CA LYS A 104 11.47 -16.41 -16.29
C LYS A 104 11.99 -17.02 -14.99
N LEU A 105 11.33 -16.76 -13.85
CA LEU A 105 11.73 -17.30 -12.55
C LEU A 105 11.50 -18.82 -12.48
N LEU A 106 10.40 -19.31 -13.05
CA LEU A 106 10.14 -20.73 -13.17
C LEU A 106 11.21 -21.44 -14.00
N ASP A 107 11.57 -20.88 -15.16
CA ASP A 107 12.61 -21.43 -16.05
C ASP A 107 14.00 -21.48 -15.38
N GLN A 108 14.23 -20.63 -14.38
CA GLN A 108 15.46 -20.59 -13.57
C GLN A 108 15.40 -21.43 -12.28
N GLY A 109 14.30 -22.16 -12.08
CA GLY A 109 14.11 -23.00 -10.90
C GLY A 109 14.01 -22.20 -9.60
N ILE A 110 13.56 -20.93 -9.65
CA ILE A 110 13.39 -20.10 -8.46
C ILE A 110 11.90 -20.13 -8.08
N PRO A 111 11.54 -20.75 -6.93
CA PRO A 111 10.18 -20.73 -6.45
C PRO A 111 9.83 -19.30 -6.00
N ALA A 112 8.94 -18.64 -6.74
CA ALA A 112 8.58 -17.26 -6.48
C ALA A 112 7.08 -17.02 -6.70
N VAL A 113 6.52 -16.13 -5.89
CA VAL A 113 5.16 -15.60 -6.07
C VAL A 113 5.26 -14.16 -6.52
N VAL A 114 4.79 -13.87 -7.73
CA VAL A 114 4.82 -12.51 -8.32
C VAL A 114 3.45 -11.87 -8.18
N GLU A 115 3.34 -10.83 -7.39
CA GLU A 115 2.10 -10.10 -7.11
C GLU A 115 2.17 -8.68 -7.65
N GLY A 116 1.17 -8.31 -8.48
CA GLY A 116 0.96 -6.91 -8.87
C GLY A 116 0.20 -6.17 -7.76
N ARG A 117 0.70 -5.02 -7.36
CA ARG A 117 0.10 -4.20 -6.31
C ARG A 117 -0.19 -2.79 -6.80
N GLU A 118 -1.43 -2.37 -6.62
CA GLU A 118 -1.83 -0.97 -6.78
C GLU A 118 -1.61 -0.23 -5.44
N LYS A 119 -1.06 0.98 -5.51
CA LYS A 119 -0.88 1.82 -4.31
C LYS A 119 -2.17 2.48 -3.90
N HIS A 120 -2.39 2.58 -2.60
CA HIS A 120 -3.55 3.26 -2.01
C HIS A 120 -3.51 4.76 -2.29
N ILE A 121 -4.70 5.36 -2.44
CA ILE A 121 -4.87 6.76 -2.82
C ILE A 121 -4.18 7.70 -1.82
N TYR A 122 -4.33 7.44 -0.52
CA TYR A 122 -3.65 8.25 0.50
C TYR A 122 -2.12 8.15 0.43
N SER A 123 -1.58 6.98 0.10
CA SER A 123 -0.12 6.81 -0.08
C SER A 123 0.41 7.64 -1.25
N ILE A 124 -0.38 7.77 -2.32
CA ILE A 124 -0.06 8.63 -3.47
C ILE A 124 -0.10 10.10 -3.02
N TYR A 125 -1.19 10.52 -2.35
CA TYR A 125 -1.33 11.88 -1.82
C TYR A 125 -0.19 12.28 -0.88
N ARG A 126 0.20 11.39 0.05
CA ARG A 126 1.32 11.61 0.98
C ARG A 126 2.63 11.85 0.25
N LYS A 127 2.92 11.06 -0.80
CA LYS A 127 4.10 11.25 -1.64
C LYS A 127 4.07 12.56 -2.42
N MET A 128 2.91 12.95 -2.98
CA MET A 128 2.74 14.25 -3.63
C MET A 128 3.07 15.39 -2.67
N LYS A 129 2.51 15.34 -1.45
CA LYS A 129 2.73 16.36 -0.41
C LYS A 129 4.19 16.41 0.04
N GLN A 130 4.82 15.26 0.29
CA GLN A 130 6.22 15.19 0.78
C GLN A 130 7.24 15.62 -0.26
N ARG A 131 6.97 15.38 -1.54
CA ARG A 131 7.91 15.66 -2.63
C ARG A 131 7.56 16.92 -3.42
N HIS A 132 6.49 17.63 -3.03
CA HIS A 132 5.97 18.80 -3.76
C HIS A 132 5.80 18.55 -5.27
N ARG A 133 5.33 17.33 -5.64
CA ARG A 133 5.17 16.89 -7.03
C ARG A 133 3.71 16.76 -7.41
N SER A 134 3.43 16.99 -8.70
CA SER A 134 2.11 16.72 -9.29
C SER A 134 1.85 15.20 -9.40
N PHE A 135 0.60 14.81 -9.62
CA PHE A 135 0.24 13.40 -9.83
C PHE A 135 0.96 12.79 -11.05
N GLU A 136 1.13 13.57 -12.13
CA GLU A 136 1.78 13.15 -13.38
C GLU A 136 3.26 12.80 -13.19
N GLU A 137 3.92 13.45 -12.24
CA GLU A 137 5.32 13.18 -11.87
C GLU A 137 5.46 11.97 -10.94
N ILE A 138 4.35 11.49 -10.34
CA ILE A 138 4.34 10.28 -9.52
C ILE A 138 4.01 9.09 -10.40
N MET A 139 5.02 8.60 -11.12
CA MET A 139 4.90 7.39 -11.95
C MET A 139 4.74 6.08 -11.16
N ASP A 140 4.78 6.14 -9.83
CA ASP A 140 4.90 5.00 -8.93
C ASP A 140 3.52 4.61 -8.34
N VAL A 141 2.51 4.47 -9.21
CA VAL A 141 1.16 4.06 -8.82
C VAL A 141 1.03 2.55 -8.68
N TYR A 142 1.81 1.81 -9.46
CA TYR A 142 1.85 0.36 -9.46
C TYR A 142 3.20 -0.15 -8.98
N ALA A 143 3.20 -1.31 -8.36
CA ALA A 143 4.40 -2.02 -7.95
C ALA A 143 4.22 -3.51 -8.18
N ILE A 144 5.32 -4.20 -8.44
CA ILE A 144 5.38 -5.65 -8.44
C ILE A 144 6.13 -6.07 -7.19
N LYS A 145 5.56 -6.99 -6.45
CA LYS A 145 6.19 -7.63 -5.30
C LYS A 145 6.50 -9.07 -5.69
N ILE A 146 7.75 -9.48 -5.48
CA ILE A 146 8.18 -10.85 -5.69
C ILE A 146 8.55 -11.42 -4.33
N ILE A 147 7.95 -12.55 -3.99
CA ILE A 147 8.19 -13.24 -2.74
C ILE A 147 8.92 -14.53 -3.09
N VAL A 148 10.07 -14.75 -2.47
CA VAL A 148 10.89 -15.94 -2.62
C VAL A 148 11.13 -16.57 -1.25
N ASP A 149 11.61 -17.80 -1.24
CA ASP A 149 11.77 -18.63 -0.06
C ASP A 149 13.05 -18.32 0.73
N THR A 150 14.13 -17.92 0.04
CA THR A 150 15.45 -17.70 0.67
C THR A 150 16.06 -16.34 0.29
N PRO A 151 16.91 -15.75 1.14
CA PRO A 151 17.67 -14.55 0.82
C PRO A 151 18.54 -14.71 -0.43
N GLU A 152 19.15 -15.88 -0.64
CA GLU A 152 19.94 -16.18 -1.82
C GLU A 152 19.09 -16.05 -3.10
N ASN A 153 17.88 -16.65 -3.10
CA ASN A 153 16.95 -16.53 -4.21
C ASN A 153 16.47 -15.10 -4.41
N CYS A 154 16.47 -14.26 -3.38
CA CYS A 154 16.17 -12.83 -3.52
C CYS A 154 17.22 -12.13 -4.42
N TYR A 155 18.50 -12.32 -4.15
CA TYR A 155 19.57 -11.72 -4.97
C TYR A 155 19.65 -12.32 -6.38
N ARG A 156 19.45 -13.62 -6.52
CA ARG A 156 19.35 -14.28 -7.84
C ARG A 156 18.20 -13.68 -8.65
N THR A 157 17.04 -13.47 -8.04
CA THR A 157 15.88 -12.84 -8.66
C THR A 157 16.17 -11.42 -9.14
N ILE A 158 16.86 -10.60 -8.33
CA ILE A 158 17.29 -9.24 -8.74
C ILE A 158 18.17 -9.31 -9.99
N GLY A 159 19.16 -10.21 -10.03
CA GLY A 159 20.01 -10.41 -11.20
C GLY A 159 19.24 -10.76 -12.48
N HIS A 160 18.27 -11.67 -12.37
CA HIS A 160 17.40 -12.03 -13.49
C HIS A 160 16.48 -10.88 -13.92
N ILE A 161 15.97 -10.08 -12.99
CA ILE A 161 15.18 -8.88 -13.30
C ILE A 161 16.03 -7.85 -14.03
N HIS A 162 17.26 -7.60 -13.59
CA HIS A 162 18.18 -6.68 -14.24
C HIS A 162 18.61 -7.14 -15.64
N SER A 163 18.59 -8.45 -15.92
CA SER A 163 18.82 -8.96 -17.27
C SER A 163 17.64 -8.69 -18.23
N LEU A 164 16.41 -8.56 -17.70
CA LEU A 164 15.21 -8.26 -18.48
C LEU A 164 14.93 -6.75 -18.56
N TYR A 165 15.20 -6.03 -17.48
CA TYR A 165 14.87 -4.61 -17.35
C TYR A 165 16.06 -3.83 -16.79
N LYS A 166 16.48 -2.78 -17.48
CA LYS A 166 17.53 -1.89 -16.97
C LYS A 166 17.05 -1.14 -15.73
N PRO A 167 17.81 -1.15 -14.63
CA PRO A 167 17.47 -0.36 -13.45
C PRO A 167 17.53 1.14 -13.79
N VAL A 168 16.65 1.91 -13.17
CA VAL A 168 16.69 3.38 -13.28
C VAL A 168 17.78 3.90 -12.35
N GLU A 169 18.76 4.61 -12.91
CA GLU A 169 19.88 5.18 -12.15
C GLU A 169 19.41 6.01 -10.96
N GLY A 170 20.07 5.82 -9.82
CA GLY A 170 19.75 6.51 -8.56
C GLY A 170 18.43 6.11 -7.89
N ARG A 171 17.71 5.11 -8.42
CA ARG A 171 16.47 4.59 -7.82
C ARG A 171 16.57 3.19 -7.26
N PHE A 172 17.65 2.48 -7.53
CA PHE A 172 17.92 1.19 -6.89
C PHE A 172 18.18 1.41 -5.41
N LYS A 173 17.57 0.56 -4.58
CA LYS A 173 17.78 0.54 -3.14
C LYS A 173 17.89 -0.93 -2.74
N ASP A 174 18.99 -1.26 -2.11
CA ASP A 174 19.21 -2.51 -1.41
C ASP A 174 18.70 -2.40 0.03
#